data_810087d8dc46909a65adbb0b4287ba83
#
_entry.id   810087d8dc46909a65adbb0b4287ba83
#
_cell.length_a   1.000
_cell.length_b   1.000
_cell.length_c   1.000
_cell.angle_alpha   90.00
_cell.angle_beta   90.00
_cell.angle_gamma   90.00
#
_symmetry.space_group_name_H-M   'P 1'
#
loop_
_entity.id
_entity.type
_entity.pdbx_description
1 polymer ?
#
loop_
_entity_poly.entity_id
_entity_poly.type
_entity_poly.pdbx_seq_one_letter_code
_entity_poly.pdbx_strand_id
1 'polypeptide(L)'
;DRRRIEKRISELRKELDRIAKERETQRQKRQGSGVPRVALVGYTNAGKSTLMNKLLDKYTRDASKKVLEKNMLFATLDTTVRRISMGGGRDFLLSDTVGFIHQLPTALIKAFRSTLEEAREADLLLHVLDYSDESFRMQREVTDMTLKELGAGDIPVIYVYNKADLVETVDGGKLPRVIDHKIYMSAKTGEGIPELVELIWNMCGK
;
A
#
# COMPACT_ATOMS: atom_id res chain seq x y z
N ASP A 1 -19.38 -16.79 -33.55
CA ASP A 1 -18.32 -16.17 -32.68
C ASP A 1 -18.83 -15.11 -31.75
N ARG A 2 -19.69 -14.15 -32.18
CA ARG A 2 -20.25 -13.10 -31.35
C ARG A 2 -21.01 -13.62 -30.12
N ARG A 3 -21.86 -14.63 -30.27
CA ARG A 3 -22.60 -15.25 -29.15
C ARG A 3 -21.69 -15.90 -28.11
N ARG A 4 -20.56 -16.47 -28.54
CA ARG A 4 -19.56 -17.06 -27.62
C ARG A 4 -18.87 -15.99 -26.79
N ILE A 5 -18.52 -14.86 -27.42
CA ILE A 5 -17.91 -13.71 -26.73
C ILE A 5 -18.88 -13.10 -25.74
N GLU A 6 -20.14 -12.88 -26.12
CA GLU A 6 -21.19 -12.33 -25.25
C GLU A 6 -21.45 -13.25 -24.03
N LYS A 7 -21.48 -14.57 -24.25
CA LYS A 7 -21.59 -15.55 -23.15
C LYS A 7 -20.39 -15.47 -22.21
N ARG A 8 -19.19 -15.39 -22.74
CA ARG A 8 -17.96 -15.29 -21.93
C ARG A 8 -17.91 -13.99 -21.11
N ILE A 9 -18.30 -12.88 -21.72
CA ILE A 9 -18.43 -11.58 -21.01
C ILE A 9 -19.44 -11.69 -19.87
N SER A 10 -20.58 -12.33 -20.08
CA SER A 10 -21.60 -12.53 -19.05
C SER A 10 -21.09 -13.41 -17.91
N GLU A 11 -20.38 -14.49 -18.20
CA GLU A 11 -19.77 -15.36 -17.19
C GLU A 11 -18.72 -14.61 -16.35
N LEU A 12 -17.84 -13.86 -17.00
CA LEU A 12 -16.83 -13.05 -16.31
C LEU A 12 -17.44 -11.95 -15.43
N ARG A 13 -18.52 -11.32 -15.88
CA ARG A 13 -19.25 -10.34 -15.05
C ARG A 13 -19.83 -10.99 -13.79
N LYS A 14 -20.45 -12.16 -13.90
CA LYS A 14 -20.98 -12.90 -12.74
C LYS A 14 -19.89 -13.31 -11.77
N GLU A 15 -18.72 -13.70 -12.29
CA GLU A 15 -17.55 -14.06 -11.46
C GLU A 15 -17.00 -12.83 -10.74
N LEU A 16 -16.89 -11.68 -11.41
CA LEU A 16 -16.51 -10.40 -10.78
C LEU A 16 -17.50 -9.99 -9.68
N ASP A 17 -18.80 -10.12 -9.90
CA ASP A 17 -19.81 -9.81 -8.89
C ASP A 17 -19.72 -10.74 -7.67
N ARG A 18 -19.42 -12.02 -7.88
CA ARG A 18 -19.18 -12.98 -6.79
C ARG A 18 -17.94 -12.59 -5.97
N ILE A 19 -16.82 -12.32 -6.64
CA ILE A 19 -15.60 -11.90 -5.98
C ILE A 19 -15.80 -10.60 -5.20
N ALA A 20 -16.54 -9.63 -5.76
CA ALA A 20 -16.87 -8.39 -5.07
C ALA A 20 -17.66 -8.63 -3.78
N LYS A 21 -18.66 -9.52 -3.81
CA LYS A 21 -19.45 -9.89 -2.61
C LYS A 21 -18.61 -10.62 -1.56
N GLU A 22 -17.72 -11.54 -1.98
CA GLU A 22 -16.82 -12.24 -1.06
C GLU A 22 -15.86 -11.26 -0.37
N ARG A 23 -15.30 -10.30 -1.13
CA ARG A 23 -14.45 -9.23 -0.59
C ARG A 23 -15.20 -8.35 0.40
N GLU A 24 -16.44 -7.94 0.06
CA GLU A 24 -17.28 -7.16 0.96
C GLU A 24 -17.55 -7.89 2.29
N THR A 25 -17.86 -9.18 2.24
CA THR A 25 -18.06 -10.00 3.44
C THR A 25 -16.78 -10.09 4.29
N GLN A 26 -15.61 -10.22 3.65
CA GLN A 26 -14.33 -10.22 4.34
C GLN A 26 -14.01 -8.86 4.98
N ARG A 27 -14.37 -7.76 4.30
CA ARG A 27 -14.22 -6.39 4.82
C ARG A 27 -15.05 -6.16 6.06
N GLN A 28 -16.35 -6.52 6.03
CA GLN A 28 -17.24 -6.38 7.19
C GLN A 28 -16.72 -7.14 8.42
N LYS A 29 -16.16 -8.34 8.23
CA LYS A 29 -15.50 -9.09 9.31
C LYS A 29 -14.26 -8.38 9.88
N ARG A 30 -13.51 -7.66 9.05
CA ARG A 30 -12.32 -6.89 9.49
C ARG A 30 -12.70 -5.59 10.21
N GLN A 31 -13.79 -4.92 9.79
CA GLN A 31 -14.30 -3.70 10.44
C GLN A 31 -14.68 -3.91 11.91
N GLY A 32 -15.15 -5.11 12.27
CA GLY A 32 -15.51 -5.47 13.64
C GLY A 32 -14.32 -5.86 14.55
N SER A 33 -13.10 -5.93 14.04
CA SER A 33 -11.95 -6.47 14.79
C SER A 33 -11.28 -5.48 15.72
N GLY A 34 -11.54 -4.18 15.61
CA GLY A 34 -10.85 -3.12 16.38
C GLY A 34 -9.35 -2.97 16.07
N VAL A 35 -8.83 -3.71 15.07
CA VAL A 35 -7.43 -3.65 14.64
C VAL A 35 -7.27 -2.57 13.57
N PRO A 36 -6.36 -1.59 13.73
CA PRO A 36 -6.13 -0.54 12.75
C PRO A 36 -5.79 -1.09 11.35
N ARG A 37 -6.30 -0.43 10.31
CA ARG A 37 -6.06 -0.78 8.91
C ARG A 37 -5.14 0.24 8.28
N VAL A 38 -4.03 -0.23 7.74
CA VAL A 38 -2.98 0.58 7.12
C VAL A 38 -2.85 0.14 5.66
N ALA A 39 -2.90 1.07 4.72
CA ALA A 39 -2.75 0.76 3.31
C ALA A 39 -1.47 1.38 2.73
N LEU A 40 -0.71 0.56 2.00
CA LEU A 40 0.43 1.04 1.20
C LEU A 40 -0.10 1.65 -0.09
N VAL A 41 0.22 2.90 -0.33
CA VAL A 41 -0.10 3.62 -1.58
C VAL A 41 1.18 4.22 -2.14
N GLY A 42 1.19 4.55 -3.42
CA GLY A 42 2.33 5.18 -4.07
C GLY A 42 2.59 4.60 -5.45
N TYR A 43 3.53 5.20 -6.13
CA TYR A 43 3.85 4.89 -7.52
C TYR A 43 4.36 3.44 -7.70
N THR A 44 4.26 2.91 -8.93
CA THR A 44 4.88 1.61 -9.25
C THR A 44 6.38 1.68 -9.00
N ASN A 45 6.96 0.58 -8.54
CA ASN A 45 8.39 0.47 -8.22
C ASN A 45 8.90 1.38 -7.08
N ALA A 46 8.03 2.05 -6.32
CA ALA A 46 8.44 2.81 -5.13
C ALA A 46 8.92 1.93 -3.97
N GLY A 47 8.70 0.60 -4.05
CA GLY A 47 9.15 -0.36 -3.05
C GLY A 47 8.08 -0.77 -2.04
N LYS A 48 6.78 -0.63 -2.36
CA LYS A 48 5.66 -1.03 -1.48
C LYS A 48 5.73 -2.50 -1.06
N SER A 49 5.85 -3.41 -2.02
CA SER A 49 5.91 -4.86 -1.76
C SER A 49 7.19 -5.24 -1.01
N THR A 50 8.32 -4.58 -1.30
CA THR A 50 9.57 -4.75 -0.55
C THR A 50 9.40 -4.32 0.91
N LEU A 51 8.76 -3.17 1.15
CA LEU A 51 8.45 -2.70 2.48
C LEU A 51 7.53 -3.66 3.24
N MET A 52 6.46 -4.15 2.58
CA MET A 52 5.57 -5.15 3.15
C MET A 52 6.34 -6.41 3.57
N ASN A 53 7.18 -6.95 2.68
CA ASN A 53 7.97 -8.15 2.97
C ASN A 53 8.94 -7.96 4.13
N LYS A 54 9.58 -6.79 4.24
CA LYS A 54 10.45 -6.48 5.37
C LYS A 54 9.70 -6.40 6.70
N LEU A 55 8.50 -5.83 6.68
CA LEU A 55 7.63 -5.81 7.86
C LEU A 55 7.18 -7.21 8.25
N LEU A 56 6.82 -8.05 7.27
CA LEU A 56 6.46 -9.45 7.50
C LEU A 56 7.64 -10.25 8.07
N ASP A 57 8.83 -10.13 7.49
CA ASP A 57 10.04 -10.83 7.97
C ASP A 57 10.35 -10.49 9.42
N LYS A 58 10.17 -9.24 9.82
CA LYS A 58 10.53 -8.78 11.16
C LYS A 58 9.44 -9.02 12.21
N TYR A 59 8.17 -8.94 11.84
CA TYR A 59 7.03 -8.90 12.78
C TYR A 59 6.03 -10.05 12.58
N THR A 60 6.29 -11.00 11.69
CA THR A 60 5.39 -12.15 11.48
C THR A 60 6.18 -13.44 11.53
N ARG A 61 5.67 -14.41 12.30
CA ARG A 61 6.31 -15.73 12.45
C ARG A 61 6.16 -16.64 11.23
N ASP A 62 5.26 -16.31 10.32
CA ASP A 62 4.91 -17.13 9.15
C ASP A 62 5.51 -16.53 7.87
N ALA A 63 6.76 -16.93 7.57
CA ALA A 63 7.51 -16.47 6.39
C ALA A 63 6.93 -16.97 5.04
N SER A 64 5.95 -17.89 5.05
CA SER A 64 5.36 -18.47 3.83
C SER A 64 4.43 -17.49 3.07
N LYS A 65 4.14 -16.33 3.64
CA LYS A 65 3.14 -15.36 3.13
C LYS A 65 3.76 -14.12 2.47
N LYS A 66 4.98 -14.25 1.92
CA LYS A 66 5.63 -13.14 1.22
C LYS A 66 4.88 -12.71 -0.04
N VAL A 67 4.88 -11.41 -0.28
CA VAL A 67 4.35 -10.81 -1.51
C VAL A 67 5.42 -10.88 -2.60
N LEU A 68 4.99 -11.10 -3.84
CA LEU A 68 5.89 -11.18 -4.98
C LEU A 68 6.53 -9.81 -5.25
N GLU A 69 7.84 -9.71 -5.09
CA GLU A 69 8.62 -8.53 -5.45
C GLU A 69 9.08 -8.65 -6.89
N LYS A 70 8.63 -7.74 -7.75
CA LYS A 70 9.12 -7.62 -9.13
C LYS A 70 9.33 -6.15 -9.45
N ASN A 71 10.46 -5.86 -10.10
CA ASN A 71 10.72 -4.56 -10.72
C ASN A 71 9.91 -4.44 -12.03
N MET A 72 8.60 -4.55 -11.92
CA MET A 72 7.66 -4.50 -13.04
C MET A 72 6.51 -3.56 -12.68
N LEU A 73 5.98 -2.91 -13.71
CA LEU A 73 4.73 -2.17 -13.60
C LEU A 73 3.62 -3.15 -13.17
N PHE A 74 2.81 -2.75 -12.17
CA PHE A 74 1.70 -3.56 -11.65
C PHE A 74 2.12 -4.94 -11.10
N ALA A 75 3.24 -5.01 -10.37
CA ALA A 75 3.66 -6.25 -9.71
C ALA A 75 2.58 -6.78 -8.75
N THR A 76 1.84 -5.88 -8.10
CA THR A 76 0.67 -6.18 -7.28
C THR A 76 -0.59 -5.85 -8.07
N LEU A 77 -1.31 -6.87 -8.54
CA LEU A 77 -2.60 -6.75 -9.23
C LEU A 77 -3.78 -7.01 -8.33
N ASP A 78 -3.58 -7.75 -7.25
CA ASP A 78 -4.59 -8.08 -6.26
C ASP A 78 -4.15 -7.61 -4.87
N THR A 79 -5.08 -7.07 -4.10
CA THR A 79 -4.77 -6.55 -2.77
C THR A 79 -4.41 -7.70 -1.83
N THR A 80 -3.23 -7.61 -1.25
CA THR A 80 -2.77 -8.55 -0.24
C THR A 80 -2.86 -7.91 1.14
N VAL A 81 -3.66 -8.49 2.05
CA VAL A 81 -3.79 -7.99 3.43
C VAL A 81 -3.06 -8.94 4.38
N ARG A 82 -2.23 -8.38 5.25
CA ARG A 82 -1.43 -9.12 6.23
C ARG A 82 -1.51 -8.47 7.61
N ARG A 83 -1.48 -9.27 8.65
CA ARG A 83 -1.41 -8.80 10.03
C ARG A 83 0.05 -8.64 10.44
N ILE A 84 0.39 -7.46 10.92
CA ILE A 84 1.68 -7.13 11.50
C ILE A 84 1.50 -7.08 13.02
N SER A 85 2.29 -7.84 13.77
CA SER A 85 2.19 -7.94 15.23
C SER A 85 3.50 -7.49 15.89
N MET A 86 3.42 -6.41 16.64
CA MET A 86 4.58 -5.87 17.39
C MET A 86 4.70 -6.48 18.79
N GLY A 87 3.75 -7.33 19.17
CA GLY A 87 3.63 -7.83 20.53
C GLY A 87 2.88 -6.86 21.45
N GLY A 88 2.47 -7.35 22.63
CA GLY A 88 1.75 -6.55 23.60
C GLY A 88 0.38 -6.01 23.14
N GLY A 89 -0.26 -6.70 22.18
CA GLY A 89 -1.55 -6.28 21.63
C GLY A 89 -1.47 -5.16 20.60
N ARG A 90 -0.26 -4.74 20.21
CA ARG A 90 -0.04 -3.72 19.17
C ARG A 90 0.02 -4.39 17.80
N ASP A 91 -1.16 -4.56 17.20
CA ASP A 91 -1.31 -5.19 15.88
C ASP A 91 -1.99 -4.23 14.91
N PHE A 92 -1.65 -4.32 13.63
CA PHE A 92 -2.38 -3.64 12.56
C PHE A 92 -2.48 -4.53 11.33
N LEU A 93 -3.47 -4.27 10.48
CA LEU A 93 -3.62 -4.91 9.18
C LEU A 93 -2.94 -4.03 8.14
N LEU A 94 -2.00 -4.59 7.39
CA LEU A 94 -1.31 -3.91 6.30
C LEU A 94 -1.78 -4.47 4.98
N SER A 95 -2.26 -3.60 4.09
CA SER A 95 -2.66 -3.94 2.71
C SER A 95 -1.67 -3.37 1.71
N ASP A 96 -1.20 -4.22 0.77
CA ASP A 96 -0.46 -3.77 -0.42
C ASP A 96 -1.45 -3.50 -1.54
N THR A 97 -1.36 -2.33 -2.16
CA THR A 97 -2.25 -1.91 -3.23
C THR A 97 -1.53 -1.83 -4.57
N VAL A 98 -2.30 -1.74 -5.65
CA VAL A 98 -1.75 -1.50 -6.99
C VAL A 98 -0.97 -0.18 -7.01
N GLY A 99 0.22 -0.20 -7.62
CA GLY A 99 1.02 1.01 -7.79
C GLY A 99 0.39 1.98 -8.80
N PHE A 100 0.43 3.27 -8.49
CA PHE A 100 0.02 4.32 -9.41
C PHE A 100 1.04 4.46 -10.56
N ILE A 101 0.55 4.88 -11.72
CA ILE A 101 1.37 5.27 -12.88
C ILE A 101 0.91 6.65 -13.36
N HIS A 102 1.80 7.33 -14.08
CA HIS A 102 1.45 8.59 -14.74
C HIS A 102 0.33 8.34 -15.76
N GLN A 103 -0.77 9.09 -15.66
CA GLN A 103 -1.95 8.96 -16.54
C GLN A 103 -2.55 7.54 -16.55
N LEU A 104 -3.09 7.09 -15.41
CA LEU A 104 -3.92 5.88 -15.35
C LEU A 104 -5.09 6.02 -16.34
N PRO A 105 -5.19 5.19 -17.40
CA PRO A 105 -6.36 5.22 -18.27
C PRO A 105 -7.63 4.97 -17.47
N THR A 106 -8.71 5.68 -17.81
CA THR A 106 -10.01 5.58 -17.09
C THR A 106 -10.53 4.13 -17.02
N ALA A 107 -10.23 3.33 -18.03
CA ALA A 107 -10.58 1.90 -18.05
C ALA A 107 -9.82 1.11 -16.96
N LEU A 108 -8.55 1.45 -16.69
CA LEU A 108 -7.76 0.81 -15.64
C LEU A 108 -8.17 1.30 -14.25
N ILE A 109 -8.60 2.55 -14.08
CA ILE A 109 -9.16 3.05 -12.82
C ILE A 109 -10.37 2.20 -12.42
N LYS A 110 -11.25 1.88 -13.38
CA LYS A 110 -12.40 0.99 -13.13
C LYS A 110 -11.99 -0.43 -12.75
N ALA A 111 -10.96 -0.98 -13.42
CA ALA A 111 -10.46 -2.32 -13.13
C ALA A 111 -9.79 -2.40 -11.74
N PHE A 112 -9.07 -1.35 -11.33
CA PHE A 112 -8.38 -1.28 -10.04
C PHE A 112 -9.22 -0.70 -8.91
N ARG A 113 -10.48 -0.34 -9.17
CA ARG A 113 -11.37 0.25 -8.18
C ARG A 113 -11.43 -0.56 -6.89
N SER A 114 -11.50 -1.89 -6.99
CA SER A 114 -11.55 -2.77 -5.82
C SER A 114 -10.27 -2.78 -4.98
N THR A 115 -9.11 -2.56 -5.60
CA THR A 115 -7.82 -2.46 -4.88
C THR A 115 -7.62 -1.08 -4.28
N LEU A 116 -8.15 -0.04 -4.93
CA LEU A 116 -8.14 1.34 -4.43
C LEU A 116 -9.17 1.58 -3.32
N GLU A 117 -10.23 0.77 -3.26
CA GLU A 117 -11.20 0.76 -2.15
C GLU A 117 -10.56 0.38 -0.80
N GLU A 118 -9.55 -0.48 -0.79
CA GLU A 118 -8.78 -0.77 0.43
C GLU A 118 -8.05 0.47 0.98
N ALA A 119 -7.56 1.34 0.09
CA ALA A 119 -6.98 2.62 0.51
C ALA A 119 -8.04 3.53 1.12
N ARG A 120 -9.23 3.60 0.54
CA ARG A 120 -10.35 4.42 1.06
C ARG A 120 -10.86 3.97 2.41
N GLU A 121 -10.75 2.69 2.73
CA GLU A 121 -11.23 2.11 3.99
C GLU A 121 -10.12 2.00 5.05
N ALA A 122 -8.91 2.45 4.76
CA ALA A 122 -7.82 2.44 5.71
C ALA A 122 -8.00 3.53 6.77
N ASP A 123 -7.47 3.28 7.95
CA ASP A 123 -7.40 4.25 9.04
C ASP A 123 -6.15 5.12 8.91
N LEU A 124 -5.15 4.65 8.15
CA LEU A 124 -3.89 5.33 7.85
C LEU A 124 -3.34 4.91 6.48
N LEU A 125 -2.79 5.85 5.74
CA LEU A 125 -2.08 5.58 4.49
C LEU A 125 -0.57 5.69 4.69
N LEU A 126 0.18 4.73 4.14
CA LEU A 126 1.63 4.82 3.96
C LEU A 126 1.91 5.17 2.49
N HIS A 127 2.18 6.43 2.21
CA HIS A 127 2.52 6.88 0.87
C HIS A 127 4.01 6.65 0.62
N VAL A 128 4.33 5.55 -0.07
CA VAL A 128 5.70 5.13 -0.36
C VAL A 128 6.20 5.83 -1.62
N LEU A 129 7.30 6.53 -1.51
CA LEU A 129 7.96 7.32 -2.55
C LEU A 129 9.35 6.76 -2.80
N ASP A 130 9.75 6.68 -4.06
CA ASP A 130 11.15 6.41 -4.44
C ASP A 130 11.95 7.70 -4.32
N TYR A 131 12.68 7.87 -3.20
CA TYR A 131 13.43 9.09 -2.94
C TYR A 131 14.63 9.27 -3.87
N SER A 132 15.10 8.20 -4.51
CA SER A 132 16.19 8.23 -5.49
C SER A 132 15.73 8.66 -6.90
N ASP A 133 14.43 8.73 -7.16
CA ASP A 133 13.85 9.16 -8.44
C ASP A 133 13.66 10.69 -8.43
N GLU A 134 14.25 11.40 -9.38
CA GLU A 134 14.14 12.87 -9.49
C GLU A 134 12.68 13.34 -9.62
N SER A 135 11.79 12.51 -10.16
CA SER A 135 10.37 12.80 -10.31
C SER A 135 9.51 12.47 -9.09
N PHE A 136 10.08 12.08 -7.95
CA PHE A 136 9.30 11.66 -6.77
C PHE A 136 8.29 12.71 -6.29
N ARG A 137 8.60 14.02 -6.46
CA ARG A 137 7.69 15.12 -6.07
C ARG A 137 6.43 15.12 -6.94
N MET A 138 6.59 15.00 -8.26
CA MET A 138 5.47 14.90 -9.20
C MET A 138 4.66 13.63 -8.95
N GLN A 139 5.33 12.48 -8.74
CA GLN A 139 4.68 11.22 -8.41
C GLN A 139 3.85 11.33 -7.14
N ARG A 140 4.33 12.05 -6.13
CA ARG A 140 3.59 12.33 -4.90
C ARG A 140 2.32 13.12 -5.19
N GLU A 141 2.43 14.23 -5.94
CA GLU A 141 1.29 15.08 -6.27
C GLU A 141 0.21 14.30 -7.04
N VAL A 142 0.60 13.51 -8.05
CA VAL A 142 -0.32 12.66 -8.82
C VAL A 142 -1.04 11.65 -7.92
N THR A 143 -0.30 11.00 -7.01
CA THR A 143 -0.89 10.06 -6.07
C THR A 143 -1.85 10.74 -5.12
N ASP A 144 -1.47 11.89 -4.52
CA ASP A 144 -2.31 12.66 -3.59
C ASP A 144 -3.60 13.16 -4.28
N MET A 145 -3.52 13.62 -5.54
CA MET A 145 -4.70 14.00 -6.34
C MET A 145 -5.62 12.80 -6.58
N THR A 146 -5.06 11.66 -6.98
CA THR A 146 -5.84 10.44 -7.23
C THR A 146 -6.53 9.94 -5.96
N LEU A 147 -5.85 9.99 -4.81
CA LEU A 147 -6.45 9.63 -3.52
C LEU A 147 -7.63 10.55 -3.17
N LYS A 148 -7.53 11.85 -3.45
CA LYS A 148 -8.66 12.80 -3.27
C LYS A 148 -9.84 12.45 -4.16
N GLU A 149 -9.60 12.17 -5.43
CA GLU A 149 -10.65 11.75 -6.39
C GLU A 149 -11.36 10.45 -5.97
N LEU A 150 -10.63 9.57 -5.29
CA LEU A 150 -11.16 8.32 -4.76
C LEU A 150 -11.88 8.48 -3.41
N GLY A 151 -11.92 9.69 -2.83
CA GLY A 151 -12.51 9.95 -1.53
C GLY A 151 -11.68 9.47 -0.34
N ALA A 152 -10.36 9.35 -0.52
CA ALA A 152 -9.38 8.99 0.50
C ALA A 152 -8.53 10.18 0.97
N GLY A 153 -8.87 11.40 0.55
CA GLY A 153 -8.08 12.61 0.80
C GLY A 153 -8.03 13.04 2.28
N ASP A 154 -9.00 12.64 3.09
CA ASP A 154 -9.08 13.00 4.52
C ASP A 154 -8.42 11.98 5.45
N ILE A 155 -7.93 10.86 4.90
CA ILE A 155 -7.25 9.83 5.69
C ILE A 155 -5.85 10.31 6.06
N PRO A 156 -5.42 10.15 7.33
CA PRO A 156 -4.05 10.48 7.74
C PRO A 156 -3.00 9.78 6.88
N VAL A 157 -1.90 10.46 6.55
CA VAL A 157 -0.84 9.94 5.67
C VAL A 157 0.51 10.02 6.36
N ILE A 158 1.28 8.92 6.33
CA ILE A 158 2.71 8.93 6.57
C ILE A 158 3.42 8.87 5.21
N TYR A 159 4.28 9.84 4.93
CA TYR A 159 5.11 9.84 3.75
C TYR A 159 6.40 9.05 3.99
N VAL A 160 6.56 7.94 3.28
CA VAL A 160 7.71 7.04 3.38
C VAL A 160 8.65 7.31 2.20
N TYR A 161 9.68 8.10 2.42
CA TYR A 161 10.75 8.35 1.45
C TYR A 161 11.70 7.15 1.47
N ASN A 162 11.36 6.15 0.66
CA ASN A 162 12.08 4.90 0.53
C ASN A 162 13.28 5.02 -0.42
N LYS A 163 14.19 4.05 -0.38
CA LYS A 163 15.45 4.01 -1.14
C LYS A 163 16.38 5.19 -0.82
N ALA A 164 16.27 5.73 0.37
CA ALA A 164 17.10 6.84 0.81
C ALA A 164 18.59 6.45 0.97
N ASP A 165 18.89 5.14 1.00
CA ASP A 165 20.24 4.58 0.94
C ASP A 165 20.95 4.82 -0.39
N LEU A 166 20.23 5.17 -1.46
CA LEU A 166 20.75 5.46 -2.78
C LEU A 166 21.08 6.96 -2.99
N VAL A 167 20.76 7.81 -2.01
CA VAL A 167 20.96 9.25 -2.10
C VAL A 167 22.07 9.66 -1.13
N GLU A 168 23.14 10.29 -1.65
CA GLU A 168 24.34 10.65 -0.88
C GLU A 168 24.09 11.66 0.24
N THR A 169 23.05 12.47 0.13
CA THR A 169 22.68 13.49 1.13
C THR A 169 21.20 13.49 1.41
N VAL A 170 20.80 12.82 2.47
CA VAL A 170 19.46 13.01 3.04
C VAL A 170 19.53 14.20 3.99
N ASP A 171 19.34 15.43 3.48
CA ASP A 171 19.25 16.67 4.27
C ASP A 171 20.12 16.69 5.55
N GLY A 172 21.39 16.25 5.46
CA GLY A 172 22.39 16.34 6.52
C GLY A 172 22.30 15.31 7.66
N GLY A 173 21.57 14.19 7.50
CA GLY A 173 21.43 13.19 8.56
C GLY A 173 21.72 11.75 8.15
N LYS A 174 22.06 10.90 9.15
CA LYS A 174 22.10 9.45 8.98
C LYS A 174 20.66 8.90 8.87
N LEU A 175 20.47 7.78 8.12
CA LEU A 175 19.23 7.03 8.14
C LEU A 175 19.09 6.25 9.45
N PRO A 176 17.87 6.02 9.92
CA PRO A 176 16.61 6.63 9.44
C PRO A 176 16.43 8.06 9.98
N ARG A 177 15.62 8.85 9.28
CA ARG A 177 15.26 10.19 9.75
C ARG A 177 13.75 10.35 9.76
N VAL A 178 13.18 10.73 10.91
CA VAL A 178 11.76 10.99 11.10
C VAL A 178 11.56 12.49 11.34
N ILE A 179 10.64 13.10 10.59
CA ILE A 179 10.25 14.50 10.71
C ILE A 179 8.72 14.54 10.62
N ASP A 180 8.05 14.83 11.74
CA ASP A 180 6.59 14.78 11.87
C ASP A 180 6.04 13.42 11.37
N HIS A 181 5.25 13.41 10.30
CA HIS A 181 4.68 12.23 9.65
C HIS A 181 5.43 11.84 8.34
N LYS A 182 6.74 12.14 8.30
CA LYS A 182 7.64 11.76 7.20
C LYS A 182 8.78 10.92 7.73
N ILE A 183 9.13 9.88 7.01
CA ILE A 183 10.29 9.04 7.33
C ILE A 183 11.14 8.80 6.08
N TYR A 184 12.45 9.02 6.22
CA TYR A 184 13.47 8.67 5.23
C TYR A 184 14.10 7.35 5.65
N MET A 185 14.04 6.34 4.79
CA MET A 185 14.40 4.98 5.14
C MET A 185 14.81 4.15 3.93
N SER A 186 15.26 2.93 4.17
CA SER A 186 15.50 1.92 3.15
C SER A 186 14.77 0.62 3.49
N ALA A 187 13.74 0.29 2.72
CA ALA A 187 13.07 -1.01 2.85
C ALA A 187 14.01 -2.16 2.47
N LYS A 188 14.97 -1.94 1.57
CA LYS A 188 15.94 -2.94 1.14
C LYS A 188 16.90 -3.34 2.26
N THR A 189 17.51 -2.37 2.94
CA THR A 189 18.43 -2.63 4.05
C THR A 189 17.70 -2.92 5.36
N GLY A 190 16.48 -2.42 5.51
CA GLY A 190 15.67 -2.51 6.73
C GLY A 190 15.89 -1.34 7.68
N GLU A 191 16.72 -0.35 7.31
CA GLU A 191 16.92 0.87 8.10
C GLU A 191 15.64 1.70 8.13
N GLY A 192 15.16 2.02 9.33
CA GLY A 192 13.95 2.80 9.57
C GLY A 192 12.67 1.96 9.72
N ILE A 193 12.73 0.62 9.62
CA ILE A 193 11.56 -0.23 9.85
C ILE A 193 11.01 -0.11 11.27
N PRO A 194 11.81 -0.13 12.36
CA PRO A 194 11.30 0.06 13.72
C PRO A 194 10.64 1.41 13.91
N GLU A 195 11.28 2.48 13.43
CA GLU A 195 10.81 3.85 13.55
C GLU A 195 9.49 4.06 12.78
N LEU A 196 9.37 3.46 11.59
CA LEU A 196 8.13 3.47 10.82
C LEU A 196 6.99 2.80 11.59
N VAL A 197 7.23 1.65 12.20
CA VAL A 197 6.21 0.89 12.93
C VAL A 197 5.76 1.65 14.18
N GLU A 198 6.67 2.30 14.92
CA GLU A 198 6.32 3.17 16.04
C GLU A 198 5.52 4.40 15.56
N LEU A 199 5.88 4.99 14.42
CA LEU A 199 5.14 6.11 13.84
C LEU A 199 3.71 5.70 13.43
N ILE A 200 3.56 4.52 12.81
CA ILE A 200 2.24 3.95 12.48
C ILE A 200 1.40 3.81 13.75
N TRP A 201 1.98 3.22 14.80
CA TRP A 201 1.27 2.97 16.05
C TRP A 201 0.85 4.27 16.72
N ASN A 202 1.72 5.27 16.78
CA ASN A 202 1.41 6.57 17.35
C ASN A 202 0.28 7.30 16.62
N MET A 203 0.12 7.07 15.31
CA MET A 203 -0.95 7.69 14.52
C MET A 203 -2.26 6.88 14.53
N CYS A 204 -2.21 5.56 14.67
CA CYS A 204 -3.38 4.68 14.69
C CYS A 204 -3.80 4.28 16.11
N GLY A 205 -2.88 4.25 17.06
CA GLY A 205 -3.12 3.86 18.44
C GLY A 205 -3.90 4.98 19.15
N LYS A 206 -5.14 4.69 19.52
CA LYS A 206 -5.93 5.45 20.47
C LYS A 206 -5.64 4.98 21.87
#